data_da8502f45483e2d423e6cb924010fced
#
_entry.id   da8502f45483e2d423e6cb924010fced
#
_cell.length_a   1.000
_cell.length_b   1.000
_cell.length_c   1.000
_cell.angle_alpha   90.00
_cell.angle_beta   90.00
_cell.angle_gamma   90.00
#
_symmetry.space_group_name_H-M   'P 1'
#
loop_
_entity.id
_entity.type
_entity.pdbx_description
1 polymer ?
#
loop_
_entity_poly.entity_id
_entity_poly.type
_entity_poly.pdbx_seq_one_letter_code
_entity_poly.pdbx_strand_id
1 'polypeptide(L)'
;MTYKIMIVDDSMINRNHITRLISDPLLPRFEIVGLAGDGVRALAIAQEHSPDCVTMDLTMPNMDGETCIEQLAKLLPNTRILVISALSDKATALRALTKGAHGFLQKPFTDDAIVNALLELME
;
A
#
# COMPACT_ATOMS: atom_id res chain seq x y z
N MET A 1 4.33 7.88 -18.53
CA MET A 1 4.76 8.21 -17.17
C MET A 1 4.83 6.95 -16.33
N THR A 2 5.90 6.77 -15.59
CA THR A 2 6.08 5.60 -14.72
C THR A 2 6.03 6.04 -13.26
N TYR A 3 5.22 5.33 -12.48
CA TYR A 3 5.09 5.59 -11.04
C TYR A 3 5.87 4.56 -10.25
N LYS A 4 6.50 5.01 -9.17
CA LYS A 4 7.19 4.12 -8.23
C LYS A 4 6.20 3.58 -7.21
N ILE A 5 6.18 2.27 -7.02
CA ILE A 5 5.31 1.61 -6.05
C ILE A 5 6.10 0.77 -5.05
N MET A 6 5.70 0.85 -3.80
CA MET A 6 6.19 -0.04 -2.74
C MET A 6 5.03 -0.91 -2.26
N ILE A 7 5.27 -2.20 -2.08
CA ILE A 7 4.27 -3.16 -1.64
C ILE A 7 4.66 -3.65 -0.25
N VAL A 8 3.80 -3.41 0.73
CA VAL A 8 4.06 -3.74 2.14
C VAL A 8 3.02 -4.73 2.64
N ASP A 9 3.45 -5.96 2.90
CA ASP A 9 2.62 -7.03 3.42
C ASP A 9 3.56 -8.10 4.01
N ASP A 10 3.23 -8.66 5.15
CA ASP A 10 4.07 -9.68 5.79
C ASP A 10 3.99 -11.04 5.08
N SER A 11 3.02 -11.24 4.20
CA SER A 11 2.86 -12.46 3.41
C SER A 11 3.56 -12.33 2.06
N MET A 12 4.54 -13.20 1.81
CA MET A 12 5.21 -13.26 0.52
C MET A 12 4.23 -13.62 -0.61
N ILE A 13 3.24 -14.47 -0.33
CA ILE A 13 2.22 -14.86 -1.30
C ILE A 13 1.41 -13.63 -1.72
N ASN A 14 0.99 -12.81 -0.76
CA ASN A 14 0.24 -11.59 -1.05
C ASN A 14 1.08 -10.57 -1.81
N ARG A 15 2.35 -10.38 -1.42
CA ARG A 15 3.26 -9.48 -2.15
C ARG A 15 3.41 -9.91 -3.61
N ASN A 16 3.60 -11.21 -3.85
CA ASN A 16 3.75 -11.76 -5.19
C ASN A 16 2.48 -11.60 -6.02
N HIS A 17 1.32 -11.80 -5.39
CA HIS A 17 0.02 -11.64 -6.06
C HIS A 17 -0.18 -10.18 -6.52
N ILE A 18 0.06 -9.24 -5.63
CA ILE A 18 -0.07 -7.81 -5.95
C ILE A 18 0.93 -7.41 -7.03
N THR A 19 2.16 -7.90 -6.94
CA THR A 19 3.20 -7.65 -7.94
C THR A 19 2.75 -8.04 -9.34
N ARG A 20 2.05 -9.16 -9.48
CA ARG A 20 1.53 -9.59 -10.78
C ARG A 20 0.42 -8.69 -11.28
N LEU A 21 -0.47 -8.25 -10.37
CA LEU A 21 -1.65 -7.46 -10.73
C LEU A 21 -1.32 -6.04 -11.16
N ILE A 22 -0.23 -5.46 -10.68
CA ILE A 22 0.15 -4.10 -11.06
C ILE A 22 0.65 -4.00 -12.52
N SER A 23 0.84 -5.14 -13.18
CA SER A 23 1.19 -5.18 -14.61
C SER A 23 -0.05 -5.15 -15.52
N ASP A 24 -1.25 -5.05 -14.94
CA ASP A 24 -2.50 -5.01 -15.71
C ASP A 24 -2.50 -3.84 -16.70
N PRO A 25 -2.90 -4.07 -17.97
CA PRO A 25 -2.88 -3.01 -18.99
C PRO A 25 -3.78 -1.82 -18.69
N LEU A 26 -4.78 -1.97 -17.82
CA LEU A 26 -5.65 -0.86 -17.42
C LEU A 26 -4.96 0.12 -16.48
N LEU A 27 -3.88 -0.30 -15.83
CA LEU A 27 -3.14 0.53 -14.88
C LEU A 27 -2.05 1.34 -15.56
N PRO A 28 -1.66 2.49 -14.98
CA PRO A 28 -0.44 3.15 -15.42
C PRO A 28 0.77 2.25 -15.19
N ARG A 29 1.87 2.56 -15.83
CA ARG A 29 3.10 1.78 -15.65
C ARG A 29 3.67 2.02 -14.25
N PHE A 30 3.94 0.92 -13.54
CA PHE A 30 4.55 0.96 -12.22
C PHE A 30 5.94 0.34 -12.23
N GLU A 31 6.85 0.96 -11.49
CA GLU A 31 8.16 0.39 -11.16
C GLU A 31 8.15 0.03 -9.68
N ILE A 32 8.38 -1.23 -9.34
CA ILE A 32 8.46 -1.68 -7.96
C ILE A 32 9.79 -1.25 -7.37
N VAL A 33 9.76 -0.34 -6.40
CA VAL A 33 10.99 0.13 -5.75
C VAL A 33 11.28 -0.60 -4.46
N GLY A 34 10.33 -1.38 -3.95
CA GLY A 34 10.57 -2.21 -2.78
C GLY A 34 9.40 -3.10 -2.42
N LEU A 35 9.74 -4.20 -1.77
CA LEU A 35 8.81 -5.15 -1.17
C LEU A 35 9.20 -5.25 0.30
N ALA A 36 8.27 -4.95 1.20
CA ALA A 36 8.55 -4.94 2.63
C ALA A 36 7.61 -5.87 3.38
N GLY A 37 8.16 -6.58 4.36
CA GLY A 37 7.38 -7.48 5.22
C GLY A 37 6.98 -6.85 6.55
N ASP A 38 7.44 -5.65 6.86
CA ASP A 38 7.08 -4.93 8.07
C ASP A 38 7.24 -3.42 7.88
N GLY A 39 6.73 -2.66 8.86
CA GLY A 39 6.73 -1.21 8.78
C GLY A 39 8.11 -0.57 8.90
N VAL A 40 9.02 -1.18 9.63
CA VAL A 40 10.39 -0.67 9.77
C VAL A 40 11.10 -0.71 8.42
N ARG A 41 11.01 -1.84 7.74
CA ARG A 41 11.58 -2.01 6.40
C ARG A 41 10.93 -1.07 5.40
N ALA A 42 9.59 -0.92 5.48
CA ALA A 42 8.85 -0.03 4.60
C ALA A 42 9.35 1.41 4.71
N LEU A 43 9.56 1.91 5.93
CA LEU A 43 10.07 3.26 6.12
C LEU A 43 11.47 3.44 5.57
N ALA A 44 12.35 2.45 5.72
CA ALA A 44 13.69 2.50 5.17
C ALA A 44 13.68 2.61 3.65
N ILE A 45 12.85 1.78 2.99
CA ILE A 45 12.70 1.81 1.53
C ILE A 45 12.10 3.15 1.07
N ALA A 46 11.10 3.65 1.80
CA ALA A 46 10.44 4.91 1.47
C ALA A 46 11.41 6.09 1.54
N GLN A 47 12.28 6.13 2.55
CA GLN A 47 13.29 7.18 2.68
C GLN A 47 14.28 7.17 1.53
N GLU A 48 14.64 5.98 1.05
CA GLU A 48 15.62 5.83 -0.01
C GLU A 48 15.04 6.12 -1.39
N HIS A 49 13.80 5.69 -1.65
CA HIS A 49 13.23 5.68 -3.01
C HIS A 49 12.08 6.66 -3.24
N SER A 50 11.48 7.21 -2.20
CA SER A 50 10.36 8.15 -2.31
C SER A 50 9.27 7.64 -3.27
N PRO A 51 8.58 6.53 -2.95
CA PRO A 51 7.58 5.97 -3.85
C PRO A 51 6.40 6.91 -4.07
N ASP A 52 5.80 6.83 -5.25
CA ASP A 52 4.60 7.60 -5.59
C ASP A 52 3.35 7.01 -4.94
N CYS A 53 3.33 5.69 -4.78
CA CYS A 53 2.24 5.01 -4.08
C CYS A 53 2.73 3.79 -3.31
N VAL A 54 1.93 3.38 -2.34
CA VAL A 54 2.22 2.27 -1.43
C VAL A 54 0.94 1.46 -1.23
N THR A 55 1.05 0.12 -1.31
CA THR A 55 0.01 -0.76 -0.77
C THR A 55 0.45 -1.20 0.61
N MET A 56 -0.45 -1.09 1.60
CA MET A 56 -0.11 -1.26 3.01
C MET A 56 -1.05 -2.23 3.70
N ASP A 57 -0.49 -3.34 4.22
CA ASP A 57 -1.19 -4.21 5.15
C ASP A 57 -1.16 -3.58 6.55
N LEU A 58 -2.22 -3.74 7.33
CA LEU A 58 -2.30 -3.17 8.69
C LEU A 58 -1.72 -4.07 9.76
N THR A 59 -1.73 -5.39 9.56
CA THR A 59 -1.29 -6.35 10.59
C THR A 59 0.06 -6.94 10.21
N MET A 60 1.12 -6.40 10.82
CA MET A 60 2.49 -6.81 10.52
C MET A 60 3.33 -6.83 11.79
N PRO A 61 4.43 -7.62 11.82
CA PRO A 61 5.37 -7.58 12.95
C PRO A 61 6.19 -6.29 12.98
N ASN A 62 6.82 -6.02 14.10
CA ASN A 62 7.73 -4.91 14.39
C ASN A 62 7.07 -3.55 14.41
N MET A 63 6.39 -3.16 13.35
CA MET A 63 5.62 -1.91 13.29
C MET A 63 4.35 -2.20 12.50
N ASP A 64 3.19 -1.94 13.09
CA ASP A 64 1.91 -2.15 12.41
C ASP A 64 1.68 -1.12 11.30
N GLY A 65 0.73 -1.42 10.41
CA GLY A 65 0.46 -0.58 9.26
C GLY A 65 -0.07 0.80 9.60
N GLU A 66 -0.88 0.95 10.65
CA GLU A 66 -1.42 2.25 11.04
C GLU A 66 -0.30 3.21 11.46
N THR A 67 0.65 2.73 12.27
CA THR A 67 1.81 3.50 12.69
C THR A 67 2.69 3.86 11.48
N CYS A 68 2.88 2.90 10.59
CA CYS A 68 3.66 3.10 9.37
C CYS A 68 3.03 4.17 8.47
N ILE A 69 1.71 4.13 8.28
CA ILE A 69 0.97 5.13 7.49
C ILE A 69 1.19 6.53 8.07
N GLU A 70 1.07 6.67 9.38
CA GLU A 70 1.24 7.97 10.04
C GLU A 70 2.63 8.53 9.79
N GLN A 71 3.66 7.69 9.88
CA GLN A 71 5.03 8.12 9.64
C GLN A 71 5.30 8.39 8.17
N LEU A 72 4.76 7.58 7.26
CA LEU A 72 4.88 7.82 5.82
C LEU A 72 4.23 9.14 5.41
N ALA A 73 3.05 9.44 5.97
CA ALA A 73 2.35 10.67 5.66
C ALA A 73 3.13 11.91 6.07
N LYS A 74 3.87 11.84 7.17
CA LYS A 74 4.75 12.93 7.63
C LYS A 74 6.01 13.04 6.78
N LEU A 75 6.60 11.91 6.43
CA LEU A 75 7.85 11.85 5.68
C LEU A 75 7.67 12.19 4.21
N LEU A 76 6.62 11.65 3.61
CA LEU A 76 6.34 11.77 2.17
C LEU A 76 4.86 12.15 1.97
N PRO A 77 4.49 13.42 2.18
CA PRO A 77 3.08 13.84 2.15
C PRO A 77 2.39 13.64 0.80
N ASN A 78 3.14 13.51 -0.29
CA ASN A 78 2.57 13.32 -1.62
C ASN A 78 2.43 11.85 -2.03
N THR A 79 2.95 10.92 -1.23
CA THR A 79 2.81 9.49 -1.50
C THR A 79 1.38 9.06 -1.23
N ARG A 80 0.77 8.36 -2.18
CA ARG A 80 -0.59 7.85 -2.06
C ARG A 80 -0.56 6.45 -1.46
N ILE A 81 -1.39 6.21 -0.46
CA ILE A 81 -1.38 4.96 0.32
C ILE A 81 -2.71 4.26 0.18
N LEU A 82 -2.69 3.03 -0.34
CA LEU A 82 -3.84 2.13 -0.40
C LEU A 82 -3.67 1.06 0.69
N VAL A 83 -4.57 1.05 1.66
CA VAL A 83 -4.59 0.01 2.68
C VAL A 83 -5.26 -1.24 2.12
N ILE A 84 -4.61 -2.39 2.27
CA ILE A 84 -5.17 -3.69 1.87
C ILE A 84 -5.10 -4.60 3.09
N SER A 85 -6.24 -4.87 3.72
CA SER A 85 -6.26 -5.54 5.02
C SER A 85 -7.42 -6.51 5.16
N ALA A 86 -7.20 -7.56 5.97
CA ALA A 86 -8.27 -8.49 6.38
C ALA A 86 -9.21 -7.89 7.41
N LEU A 87 -8.82 -6.80 8.07
CA LEU A 87 -9.65 -6.13 9.07
C LEU A 87 -10.79 -5.42 8.36
N SER A 88 -12.03 -5.73 8.76
CA SER A 88 -13.22 -5.31 8.04
C SER A 88 -14.08 -4.28 8.77
N ASP A 89 -13.73 -3.88 10.00
CA ASP A 89 -14.55 -2.91 10.70
C ASP A 89 -14.31 -1.48 10.19
N LYS A 90 -15.39 -0.69 10.24
CA LYS A 90 -15.35 0.69 9.76
C LYS A 90 -14.43 1.58 10.58
N ALA A 91 -14.29 1.29 11.88
CA ALA A 91 -13.42 2.08 12.75
C ALA A 91 -11.96 1.95 12.34
N THR A 92 -11.52 0.74 11.95
CA THR A 92 -10.16 0.51 11.47
C THR A 92 -9.89 1.28 10.17
N ALA A 93 -10.84 1.22 9.23
CA ALA A 93 -10.72 1.96 7.96
C ALA A 93 -10.65 3.47 8.20
N LEU A 94 -11.52 4.00 9.07
CA LEU A 94 -11.54 5.42 9.40
C LEU A 94 -10.24 5.87 10.07
N ARG A 95 -9.69 5.06 10.99
CA ARG A 95 -8.41 5.39 11.62
C ARG A 95 -7.29 5.46 10.60
N ALA A 96 -7.24 4.51 9.66
CA ALA A 96 -6.22 4.51 8.61
C ALA A 96 -6.32 5.76 7.73
N LEU A 97 -7.53 6.14 7.33
CA LEU A 97 -7.75 7.34 6.53
C LEU A 97 -7.37 8.60 7.31
N THR A 98 -7.73 8.67 8.60
CA THR A 98 -7.37 9.80 9.47
C THR A 98 -5.86 9.95 9.61
N LYS A 99 -5.12 8.84 9.60
CA LYS A 99 -3.66 8.86 9.72
C LYS A 99 -2.93 9.15 8.42
N GLY A 100 -3.64 9.19 7.30
CA GLY A 100 -3.05 9.58 6.04
C GLY A 100 -3.25 8.64 4.86
N ALA A 101 -3.98 7.52 5.03
CA ALA A 101 -4.30 6.64 3.93
C ALA A 101 -5.29 7.29 2.97
N HIS A 102 -5.21 6.93 1.70
CA HIS A 102 -6.03 7.50 0.62
C HIS A 102 -7.12 6.55 0.15
N GLY A 103 -7.03 5.27 0.49
CA GLY A 103 -8.00 4.27 0.12
C GLY A 103 -7.89 3.03 0.99
N PHE A 104 -8.91 2.19 0.93
CA PHE A 104 -8.99 0.97 1.73
C PHE A 104 -9.60 -0.15 0.89
N LEU A 105 -8.95 -1.32 0.86
CA LEU A 105 -9.44 -2.51 0.19
C LEU A 105 -9.41 -3.69 1.17
N GLN A 106 -10.53 -4.38 1.32
CA GLN A 106 -10.64 -5.51 2.23
C GLN A 106 -10.19 -6.81 1.58
N LYS A 107 -9.42 -7.62 2.29
CA LYS A 107 -9.10 -9.00 1.90
C LYS A 107 -10.23 -9.94 2.32
N PRO A 108 -10.53 -11.00 1.57
CA PRO A 108 -9.98 -11.31 0.25
C PRO A 108 -10.57 -10.39 -0.82
N PHE A 109 -9.79 -10.09 -1.86
CA PHE A 109 -10.23 -9.24 -2.96
C PHE A 109 -10.10 -9.98 -4.29
N THR A 110 -10.92 -9.59 -5.29
CA THR A 110 -10.78 -10.07 -6.66
C THR A 110 -9.68 -9.28 -7.37
N ASP A 111 -9.16 -9.83 -8.47
CA ASP A 111 -8.18 -9.12 -9.29
C ASP A 111 -8.72 -7.78 -9.77
N ASP A 112 -9.99 -7.75 -10.21
CA ASP A 112 -10.63 -6.52 -10.65
C ASP A 112 -10.75 -5.49 -9.53
N ALA A 113 -11.01 -5.93 -8.30
CA ALA A 113 -11.15 -5.03 -7.17
C ALA A 113 -9.85 -4.27 -6.86
N ILE A 114 -8.71 -4.95 -6.89
CA ILE A 114 -7.44 -4.27 -6.65
C ILE A 114 -7.04 -3.37 -7.82
N VAL A 115 -7.29 -3.81 -9.06
CA VAL A 115 -7.01 -2.98 -10.24
C VAL A 115 -7.83 -1.69 -10.16
N ASN A 116 -9.12 -1.78 -9.85
CA ASN A 116 -9.99 -0.61 -9.72
C ASN A 116 -9.55 0.29 -8.56
N ALA A 117 -9.15 -0.29 -7.43
CA ALA A 117 -8.67 0.48 -6.27
C ALA A 117 -7.39 1.27 -6.62
N LEU A 118 -6.47 0.65 -7.34
CA LEU A 118 -5.24 1.32 -7.79
C LEU A 118 -5.53 2.41 -8.82
N LEU A 119 -6.48 2.17 -9.74
CA LEU A 119 -6.91 3.21 -10.69
C LEU A 119 -7.44 4.44 -9.95
N GLU A 120 -8.32 4.25 -8.98
CA GLU A 120 -8.87 5.34 -8.19
C GLU A 120 -7.77 6.05 -7.38
N LEU A 121 -6.83 5.30 -6.84
CA LEU A 121 -5.74 5.85 -6.05
C LEU A 121 -4.88 6.83 -6.86
N MET A 122 -4.67 6.53 -8.12
CA MET A 122 -3.78 7.29 -9.00
C MET A 122 -4.47 8.41 -9.78
N GLU A 123 -5.78 8.55 -9.63
CA GLU A 123 -6.54 9.65 -10.26
C GLU A 123 -6.24 11.02 -9.66
#